data_e400998b6942c99aad3f40a512f10462
#
_entry.id   e400998b6942c99aad3f40a512f10462
#
_cell.length_a   1.000
_cell.length_b   1.000
_cell.length_c   1.000
_cell.angle_alpha   90.00
_cell.angle_beta   90.00
_cell.angle_gamma   90.00
#
_symmetry.space_group_name_H-M   'P 1'
#
loop_
_entity.id
_entity.type
_entity.pdbx_description
1 polymer ?
#
loop_
_entity_poly.entity_id
_entity_poly.type
_entity_poly.pdbx_seq_one_letter_code
_entity_poly.pdbx_strand_id
1 'polypeptide(L)' 'MPEGRHPDGALVVDTQSNKLGYVMGHEGPYVQLRPVTGGREWDADPARVRPATNEERLRAMQERTRALNSASSGGIFS' A
#
# COMPACT_ATOMS: atom_id res chain seq x y z
N MET A 1 -9.83 7.38 21.62
CA MET A 1 -8.86 7.81 20.67
C MET A 1 -8.58 6.73 19.65
N PRO A 2 -8.79 6.97 18.45
CA PRO A 2 -8.67 5.92 17.44
C PRO A 2 -7.24 5.72 16.96
N GLU A 3 -6.38 5.44 17.88
CA GLU A 3 -5.02 5.12 17.51
C GLU A 3 -5.02 3.85 16.74
N GLY A 4 -4.24 3.74 15.76
CA GLY A 4 -4.24 2.61 14.90
C GLY A 4 -5.19 2.72 13.74
N ARG A 5 -6.07 3.73 13.78
CA ARG A 5 -6.93 3.96 12.64
C ARG A 5 -6.21 4.87 11.65
N HIS A 6 -6.16 4.45 10.41
CA HIS A 6 -5.45 5.18 9.37
C HIS A 6 -6.43 5.73 8.35
N PRO A 7 -6.24 6.95 7.86
CA PRO A 7 -7.17 7.51 6.88
C PRO A 7 -7.08 6.80 5.54
N ASP A 8 -8.20 6.78 4.84
CA ASP A 8 -8.26 6.19 3.51
C ASP A 8 -7.26 6.91 2.60
N GLY A 9 -6.56 6.13 1.81
CA GLY A 9 -5.57 6.67 0.89
C GLY A 9 -4.19 6.85 1.49
N ALA A 10 -4.04 6.66 2.81
CA ALA A 10 -2.74 6.80 3.44
C ALA A 10 -1.83 5.66 3.05
N LEU A 11 -0.55 5.95 2.92
CA LEU A 11 0.45 4.92 2.66
C LEU A 11 0.96 4.39 3.98
N VAL A 12 0.86 3.08 4.15
CA VAL A 12 1.20 2.43 5.42
C VAL A 12 2.01 1.18 5.15
N VAL A 13 2.58 0.65 6.23
CA VAL A 13 3.30 -0.61 6.20
C VAL A 13 2.58 -1.61 7.08
N ASP A 14 2.29 -2.77 6.54
CA ASP A 14 1.82 -3.90 7.30
C ASP A 14 3.05 -4.62 7.83
N THR A 15 3.34 -4.44 9.11
CA THR A 15 4.57 -4.99 9.69
C THR A 15 4.55 -6.49 9.79
N GLN A 16 3.39 -7.11 9.72
CA GLN A 16 3.30 -8.55 9.78
C GLN A 16 3.78 -9.20 8.49
N SER A 17 3.41 -8.61 7.36
CA SER A 17 3.83 -9.13 6.05
C SER A 17 4.98 -8.33 5.46
N ASN A 18 5.34 -7.22 6.11
CA ASN A 18 6.41 -6.33 5.64
C ASN A 18 6.11 -5.80 4.23
N LYS A 19 4.88 -5.38 4.03
CA LYS A 19 4.42 -4.87 2.74
C LYS A 19 3.89 -3.46 2.89
N LEU A 20 4.14 -2.66 1.86
CA LEU A 20 3.58 -1.31 1.76
C LEU A 20 2.25 -1.37 1.01
N GLY A 21 1.31 -0.56 1.45
CA GLY A 21 0.02 -0.49 0.79
C GLY A 21 -0.71 0.80 1.12
N TYR A 22 -1.73 1.08 0.31
CA TYR A 22 -2.61 2.21 0.56
C TYR A 22 -3.85 1.74 1.30
N VAL A 23 -4.30 2.53 2.26
CA VAL A 23 -5.52 2.22 3.00
C VAL A 23 -6.70 2.45 2.08
N MET A 24 -7.47 1.39 1.83
CA MET A 24 -8.65 1.48 0.99
C MET A 24 -9.92 1.58 1.80
N GLY A 25 -9.89 1.12 3.04
CA GLY A 25 -11.06 1.17 3.89
C GLY A 25 -10.87 0.27 5.09
N HIS A 26 -11.95 0.09 5.81
CA HIS A 26 -11.95 -0.75 7.01
C HIS A 26 -13.10 -1.72 6.91
N GLU A 27 -12.84 -2.95 7.31
CA GLU A 27 -13.87 -3.96 7.30
C GLU A 27 -13.81 -4.74 8.58
N GLY A 28 -14.83 -4.58 9.43
CA GLY A 28 -14.80 -5.19 10.74
C GLY A 28 -13.60 -4.69 11.50
N PRO A 29 -12.83 -5.57 12.11
CA PRO A 29 -11.64 -5.17 12.86
C PRO A 29 -10.40 -4.96 12.00
N TYR A 30 -10.52 -5.10 10.67
CA TYR A 30 -9.35 -5.08 9.79
C TYR A 30 -9.29 -3.84 8.95
N VAL A 31 -8.06 -3.51 8.52
CA VAL A 31 -7.81 -2.46 7.55
C VAL A 31 -7.56 -3.12 6.21
N GLN A 32 -8.24 -2.64 5.18
CA GLN A 32 -8.02 -3.17 3.84
C GLN A 32 -6.94 -2.37 3.15
N LEU A 33 -5.92 -3.05 2.68
CA LEU A 33 -4.75 -2.42 2.05
C LEU A 33 -4.63 -2.88 0.61
N ARG A 34 -4.16 -1.96 -0.22
CA ARG A 34 -3.92 -2.22 -1.63
C ARG A 34 -2.44 -2.11 -1.90
N PRO A 35 -1.82 -3.12 -2.55
CA PRO A 35 -0.38 -3.05 -2.83
C PRO A 35 -0.05 -1.84 -3.68
N VAL A 36 1.11 -1.24 -3.44
CA VAL A 36 1.52 -0.05 -4.20
C VAL A 36 1.75 -0.37 -5.67
N THR A 37 2.12 -1.59 -5.97
CA THR A 37 2.35 -2.02 -7.35
C THR A 37 1.11 -2.58 -8.01
N GLY A 38 -0.04 -2.49 -7.33
CA GLY A 38 -1.28 -3.06 -7.84
C GLY A 38 -1.42 -4.49 -7.41
N GLY A 39 -2.56 -5.07 -7.72
CA GLY A 39 -2.84 -6.44 -7.37
C GLY A 39 -3.94 -6.53 -6.35
N ARG A 40 -4.03 -7.69 -5.69
CA ARG A 40 -5.14 -7.99 -4.80
C ARG A 40 -4.97 -7.28 -3.46
N GLU A 41 -6.05 -6.68 -3.00
CA GLU A 41 -6.11 -6.09 -1.67
C GLU A 41 -6.06 -7.18 -0.61
N TRP A 42 -5.56 -6.81 0.57
CA TRP A 42 -5.51 -7.77 1.68
C TRP A 42 -5.96 -7.09 2.96
N ASP A 43 -6.39 -7.89 3.91
CA ASP A 43 -6.80 -7.43 5.23
C ASP A 43 -5.60 -7.43 6.16
N ALA A 44 -5.44 -6.37 6.91
CA ALA A 44 -4.33 -6.24 7.84
C ALA A 44 -4.86 -5.91 9.23
N ASP A 45 -4.13 -6.37 10.24
CA ASP A 45 -4.44 -6.06 11.62
C ASP A 45 -4.00 -4.62 11.88
N PRO A 46 -4.93 -3.71 12.23
CA PRO A 46 -4.53 -2.31 12.43
C PRO A 46 -3.48 -2.12 13.50
N ALA A 47 -3.38 -3.03 14.45
CA ALA A 47 -2.34 -2.95 15.47
C ALA A 47 -0.95 -3.22 14.89
N ARG A 48 -0.88 -3.81 13.72
CA ARG A 48 0.38 -4.12 13.06
C ARG A 48 0.69 -3.18 11.90
N VAL A 49 -0.17 -2.21 11.66
CA VAL A 49 -0.02 -1.28 10.54
C VAL A 49 0.50 0.03 11.08
N ARG A 50 1.49 0.60 10.42
CA ARG A 50 2.04 1.89 10.80
C ARG A 50 2.18 2.79 9.58
N PRO A 51 2.21 4.11 9.77
CA PRO A 51 2.43 5.01 8.62
C PRO A 51 3.80 4.76 8.00
N ALA A 52 3.86 4.95 6.70
CA ALA A 52 5.12 4.82 5.98
C ALA A 52 6.02 6.00 6.28
N THR A 53 7.32 5.74 6.34
CA THR A 53 8.30 6.81 6.47
C THR A 53 8.49 7.49 5.11
N ASN A 54 9.21 8.62 5.11
CA ASN A 54 9.50 9.30 3.85
C ASN A 54 10.30 8.43 2.91
N GLU A 55 11.26 7.69 3.44
CA GLU A 55 12.06 6.77 2.63
C GLU A 55 11.18 5.69 2.02
N GLU A 56 10.29 5.14 2.83
CA GLU A 56 9.40 4.11 2.34
C GLU A 56 8.46 4.65 1.29
N ARG A 57 8.00 5.89 1.48
CA ARG A 57 7.13 6.53 0.51
C ARG A 57 7.84 6.73 -0.83
N LEU A 58 9.09 7.17 -0.79
CA LEU A 58 9.86 7.34 -2.02
C LEU A 58 10.09 6.01 -2.71
N ARG A 59 10.41 4.98 -1.94
CA ARG A 59 10.61 3.65 -2.50
C ARG A 59 9.34 3.13 -3.15
N ALA A 60 8.20 3.36 -2.49
CA ALA A 60 6.92 2.92 -3.03
C ALA A 60 6.62 3.63 -4.34
N MET A 61 6.91 4.92 -4.41
CA MET A 61 6.69 5.67 -5.65
C MET A 61 7.56 5.16 -6.78
N GLN A 62 8.80 4.80 -6.48
CA GLN A 62 9.70 4.26 -7.47
C GLN A 62 9.22 2.90 -7.97
N GLU A 63 8.78 2.06 -7.04
CA GLU A 63 8.28 0.74 -7.41
C GLU A 63 7.03 0.85 -8.25
N ARG A 64 6.15 1.77 -7.90
CA ARG A 64 4.92 1.98 -8.65
C ARG A 64 5.22 2.47 -10.05
N THR A 65 6.15 3.41 -10.17
CA THR A 65 6.54 3.93 -11.47
C THR A 65 7.13 2.84 -12.33
N ARG A 66 7.97 2.00 -11.74
CA ARG A 66 8.58 0.90 -12.47
C ARG A 66 7.53 -0.09 -12.96
N ALA A 67 6.57 -0.40 -12.11
CA ALA A 67 5.51 -1.33 -12.50
C ALA A 67 4.68 -0.76 -13.64
N LEU A 68 4.34 0.54 -13.56
CA LEU A 68 3.56 1.18 -14.60
C LEU A 68 4.35 1.26 -15.90
N ASN A 69 5.63 1.58 -15.81
CA ASN A 69 6.47 1.67 -16.99
C ASN A 69 6.63 0.34 -17.68
N SER A 70 6.78 -0.73 -16.90
CA SER A 70 6.86 -2.06 -17.48
C SER A 70 5.61 -2.40 -18.26
N ALA A 71 4.46 -2.12 -17.68
CA ALA A 71 3.19 -2.40 -18.34
C ALA A 71 3.06 -1.54 -19.58
N SER A 72 3.43 -0.27 -19.49
CA SER A 72 3.32 0.65 -20.60
C SER A 72 4.24 0.28 -21.74
N SER A 73 5.47 -0.08 -21.42
CA SER A 73 6.42 -0.46 -22.46
C SER A 73 5.88 -1.59 -23.31
N GLY A 74 5.33 -2.58 -22.64
CA GLY A 74 4.80 -3.71 -23.36
C GLY A 74 3.68 -3.32 -24.29
N GLY A 75 2.91 -2.32 -23.90
CA GLY A 75 1.78 -1.91 -24.72
C GLY A 75 2.13 -0.93 -25.80
N ILE A 76 3.06 -0.05 -25.53
CA ILE A 76 3.32 1.06 -26.42
C ILE A 76 4.08 0.67 -27.66
N PHE A 77 5.04 -0.18 -27.51
CA PHE A 77 5.93 -0.48 -28.60
C PHE A 77 5.67 -1.81 -29.25
N SER A 78 4.59 -2.39 -28.91
CA SER A 78 4.18 -3.63 -29.52
C SER A 78 3.43 -3.36 -30.78
#